data_9417fd2f26befcc5d2aca0d5007132ab
#
_entry.id   9417fd2f26befcc5d2aca0d5007132ab
#
_cell.length_a   1.000
_cell.length_b   1.000
_cell.length_c   1.000
_cell.angle_alpha   90.00
_cell.angle_beta   90.00
_cell.angle_gamma   90.00
#
_symmetry.space_group_name_H-M   'P 1'
#
loop_
_entity.id
_entity.type
_entity.pdbx_description
1 polymer ?
#
loop_
_entity_poly.entity_id
_entity_poly.type
_entity_poly.pdbx_seq_one_letter_code
_entity_poly.pdbx_strand_id
1 'polypeptide(L)'
;MRIFSITTVIAALALCAVVVTGLTISSVDGLAQGHDSHGAKPKPPKPKPAAPAASPKPSPTDHSKHTNMPAPSPSPSPGTDHSKHTNMPAPSPSPSPGTDHSKHTNMSAPSPSPSPGTDMGGMNMEAGPLVMSDDRMGVRIGSSQSGNVLNLGQMGSGTSWQPDTSPMNMMDKISGKWLLMLHYNAVVGVNAQGGPRGITKFESANWFMPIAYRRVGPGTLQLRGMFSMEPFTFPPGGSPLLFQTGETYKGQPIIDRQHPHDLFMELSASYIVSLGERTTWFTYFAYPGEPALGPVAFMHRTSASENPAATLGHHLQDSTHISFGVLTTGFTYKWFKLEGSIFNGREPDEDRYDFDAHKWNSRSARLWFAPTKNWAFQISHGFLRSPEASEPDADIRRTTASAQYNRPFHRGNWSSAFVWGRNHVSSPGEVHNLNSYTAESTVNFLDKNYLYTRLELVDKNELLRPADRAVLGITQDHPSFRIGGYTFGGARDIWDTNKVSVAIGSDVTFYSKPSILDRLYGNNPVSWKLFMRIRPGKMDLQRMHGMHGPVSPDNQKIQKKH
;
A
#
# COMPACT_ATOMS: atom_id res chain seq x y z
N MET A 1 -8.25 22.87 29.80
CA MET A 1 -8.52 21.41 29.72
C MET A 1 -9.88 21.24 29.05
N ARG A 2 -9.92 21.16 27.71
CA ARG A 2 -11.18 20.92 26.98
C ARG A 2 -11.33 19.41 26.81
N ILE A 3 -12.23 18.84 27.55
CA ILE A 3 -12.67 17.46 27.43
C ILE A 3 -13.29 17.33 26.03
N PHE A 4 -12.68 16.57 25.14
CA PHE A 4 -13.33 16.18 23.91
C PHE A 4 -14.54 15.32 24.33
N SER A 5 -15.70 15.89 24.13
CA SER A 5 -16.98 15.30 24.47
C SER A 5 -17.16 14.01 23.65
N ILE A 6 -17.75 13.00 24.27
CA ILE A 6 -18.31 11.81 23.60
C ILE A 6 -19.07 12.20 22.33
N THR A 7 -19.69 13.39 22.34
CA THR A 7 -20.34 14.04 21.19
C THR A 7 -19.42 14.19 19.97
N THR A 8 -18.10 14.44 20.15
CA THR A 8 -17.16 14.59 19.01
C THR A 8 -16.83 13.23 18.36
N VAL A 9 -16.77 12.18 19.17
CA VAL A 9 -16.56 10.81 18.67
C VAL A 9 -17.81 10.32 17.94
N ILE A 10 -18.99 10.57 18.50
CA ILE A 10 -20.28 10.25 17.88
C ILE A 10 -20.48 11.06 16.59
N ALA A 11 -20.08 12.34 16.55
CA ALA A 11 -20.15 13.17 15.35
C ALA A 11 -19.22 12.68 14.23
N ALA A 12 -18.01 12.19 14.57
CA ALA A 12 -17.09 11.62 13.59
C ALA A 12 -17.63 10.31 13.00
N LEU A 13 -18.22 9.45 13.82
CA LEU A 13 -18.88 8.23 13.39
C LEU A 13 -20.16 8.53 12.58
N ALA A 14 -20.95 9.56 12.98
CA ALA A 14 -22.15 10.00 12.28
C ALA A 14 -21.82 10.63 10.91
N LEU A 15 -20.71 11.38 10.77
CA LEU A 15 -20.29 11.96 9.50
C LEU A 15 -19.94 10.87 8.48
N CYS A 16 -19.32 9.80 8.91
CA CYS A 16 -19.07 8.62 8.04
C CYS A 16 -20.40 7.97 7.62
N ALA A 17 -21.39 7.88 8.52
CA ALA A 17 -22.70 7.30 8.22
C ALA A 17 -23.52 8.17 7.23
N VAL A 18 -23.45 9.50 7.33
CA VAL A 18 -24.17 10.43 6.44
C VAL A 18 -23.63 10.37 5.01
N VAL A 19 -22.32 10.22 4.83
CA VAL A 19 -21.70 10.10 3.49
C VAL A 19 -22.17 8.83 2.79
N VAL A 20 -22.33 7.72 3.52
CA VAL A 20 -22.78 6.44 2.96
C VAL A 20 -24.27 6.43 2.67
N THR A 21 -25.12 6.98 3.55
CA THR A 21 -26.57 7.09 3.32
C THR A 21 -26.89 8.01 2.14
N GLY A 22 -26.14 9.10 1.94
CA GLY A 22 -26.29 9.96 0.76
C GLY A 22 -25.97 9.26 -0.56
N LEU A 23 -25.00 8.31 -0.55
CA LEU A 23 -24.62 7.51 -1.73
C LEU A 23 -25.61 6.36 -2.02
N THR A 24 -26.30 5.84 -1.01
CA THR A 24 -27.29 4.75 -1.19
C THR A 24 -28.62 5.23 -1.75
N ILE A 25 -29.04 6.45 -1.45
CA ILE A 25 -30.33 7.02 -1.92
C ILE A 25 -30.27 7.35 -3.41
N SER A 26 -29.10 7.68 -3.96
CA SER A 26 -28.94 8.00 -5.39
C SER A 26 -28.90 6.79 -6.33
N SER A 27 -28.90 5.55 -5.82
CA SER A 27 -28.69 4.35 -6.64
C SER A 27 -29.94 3.49 -6.84
N VAL A 28 -31.11 3.86 -6.32
CA VAL A 28 -32.34 3.04 -6.39
C VAL A 28 -33.20 3.31 -7.64
N ASP A 29 -32.97 4.41 -8.36
CA ASP A 29 -33.88 4.82 -9.47
C ASP A 29 -33.41 4.40 -10.88
N GLY A 30 -32.48 3.48 -11.03
CA GLY A 30 -31.86 3.14 -12.33
C GLY A 30 -32.31 1.82 -13.01
N LEU A 31 -33.22 1.04 -12.46
CA LEU A 31 -33.59 -0.28 -12.99
C LEU A 31 -35.10 -0.53 -13.08
N ALA A 32 -35.79 0.28 -13.86
CA ALA A 32 -37.16 -0.03 -14.31
C ALA A 32 -37.47 0.64 -15.63
N GLN A 33 -37.02 0.08 -16.74
CA GLN A 33 -37.68 0.22 -18.05
C GLN A 33 -37.45 -1.06 -18.84
N GLY A 34 -38.40 -2.02 -18.71
CA GLY A 34 -38.55 -3.15 -19.56
C GLY A 34 -39.57 -2.82 -20.66
N HIS A 35 -39.19 -2.98 -21.90
CA HIS A 35 -40.10 -2.93 -23.03
C HIS A 35 -40.84 -4.27 -23.18
N ASP A 36 -42.16 -4.20 -23.12
CA ASP A 36 -43.07 -5.27 -23.56
C ASP A 36 -42.97 -5.46 -25.09
N SER A 37 -42.70 -6.66 -25.53
CA SER A 37 -43.05 -7.11 -26.88
C SER A 37 -43.55 -8.55 -26.88
N HIS A 38 -44.80 -8.69 -27.29
CA HIS A 38 -45.50 -9.96 -27.53
C HIS A 38 -44.79 -10.83 -28.58
N GLY A 39 -44.61 -12.13 -28.28
CA GLY A 39 -44.14 -13.11 -29.28
C GLY A 39 -44.20 -14.54 -28.80
N ALA A 40 -45.08 -15.26 -29.40
CA ALA A 40 -45.40 -16.70 -29.49
C ALA A 40 -44.42 -17.72 -28.88
N LYS A 41 -45.01 -18.69 -28.16
CA LYS A 41 -44.39 -19.93 -27.62
C LYS A 41 -43.91 -20.87 -28.72
N PRO A 42 -42.69 -21.42 -28.67
CA PRO A 42 -42.28 -22.58 -29.45
C PRO A 42 -42.47 -23.89 -28.67
N LYS A 43 -42.83 -24.94 -29.41
CA LYS A 43 -42.99 -26.35 -28.97
C LYS A 43 -41.64 -26.98 -28.57
N PRO A 44 -41.66 -27.98 -27.67
CA PRO A 44 -40.42 -28.66 -27.25
C PRO A 44 -39.93 -29.67 -28.32
N PRO A 45 -38.61 -29.84 -28.49
CA PRO A 45 -38.04 -30.85 -29.40
C PRO A 45 -37.95 -32.23 -28.76
N LYS A 46 -38.10 -33.27 -29.62
CA LYS A 46 -38.00 -34.70 -29.31
C LYS A 46 -36.55 -35.13 -29.02
N PRO A 47 -36.33 -36.16 -28.20
CA PRO A 47 -34.98 -36.64 -27.88
C PRO A 47 -34.34 -37.44 -29.04
N LYS A 48 -33.02 -37.25 -29.18
CA LYS A 48 -32.16 -37.93 -30.16
C LYS A 48 -31.44 -39.12 -29.50
N PRO A 49 -31.20 -40.23 -30.24
CA PRO A 49 -30.64 -41.46 -29.69
C PRO A 49 -29.14 -41.40 -29.41
N ALA A 50 -28.70 -42.24 -28.47
CA ALA A 50 -27.33 -42.40 -28.01
C ALA A 50 -26.38 -42.95 -29.08
N ALA A 51 -25.11 -42.47 -29.06
CA ALA A 51 -24.02 -42.98 -29.87
C ALA A 51 -23.15 -43.98 -29.09
N PRO A 52 -22.50 -44.94 -29.77
CA PRO A 52 -21.82 -46.07 -29.12
C PRO A 52 -20.37 -45.75 -28.71
N ALA A 53 -19.87 -46.59 -27.81
CA ALA A 53 -18.59 -46.55 -27.10
C ALA A 53 -17.35 -46.59 -27.99
N ALA A 54 -16.30 -45.92 -27.53
CA ALA A 54 -14.96 -45.93 -28.09
C ALA A 54 -14.10 -47.05 -27.51
N SER A 55 -13.30 -47.69 -28.35
CA SER A 55 -12.22 -48.64 -28.01
C SER A 55 -10.81 -48.05 -28.34
N PRO A 56 -9.71 -48.70 -27.93
CA PRO A 56 -8.62 -48.00 -27.20
C PRO A 56 -7.38 -47.67 -28.04
N LYS A 57 -6.43 -46.95 -27.40
CA LYS A 57 -5.12 -46.53 -27.86
C LYS A 57 -4.25 -47.65 -28.43
N PRO A 58 -3.24 -47.30 -29.24
CA PRO A 58 -1.91 -47.89 -29.05
C PRO A 58 -0.81 -46.83 -28.81
N SER A 59 0.18 -47.28 -28.06
CA SER A 59 1.42 -46.64 -27.64
C SER A 59 2.53 -46.72 -28.70
N PRO A 60 3.75 -46.16 -28.44
CA PRO A 60 4.52 -45.40 -29.39
C PRO A 60 5.59 -46.19 -30.11
N THR A 61 6.05 -45.70 -31.24
CA THR A 61 7.28 -46.18 -31.90
C THR A 61 8.25 -45.00 -32.15
N ASP A 62 9.43 -45.22 -31.66
CA ASP A 62 10.68 -44.52 -31.82
C ASP A 62 11.19 -44.55 -33.27
N HIS A 63 11.63 -43.43 -33.80
CA HIS A 63 12.62 -43.39 -34.89
C HIS A 63 13.44 -42.07 -34.83
N SER A 64 14.64 -42.23 -34.28
CA SER A 64 15.80 -41.38 -34.56
C SER A 64 16.24 -41.50 -36.02
N LYS A 65 16.59 -40.37 -36.67
CA LYS A 65 17.83 -40.22 -37.48
C LYS A 65 17.86 -38.91 -38.29
N HIS A 66 18.94 -38.17 -38.01
CA HIS A 66 19.78 -37.36 -38.90
C HIS A 66 19.14 -36.38 -39.93
N THR A 67 19.54 -35.12 -39.86
CA THR A 67 20.65 -34.57 -40.65
C THR A 67 20.94 -33.10 -40.32
N ASN A 68 22.22 -32.81 -40.29
CA ASN A 68 22.93 -31.53 -40.21
C ASN A 68 22.50 -30.52 -41.28
N MET A 69 22.64 -29.22 -40.91
CA MET A 69 23.34 -28.24 -41.75
C MET A 69 22.97 -26.80 -41.38
N PRO A 70 23.77 -25.81 -41.76
CA PRO A 70 24.70 -25.11 -40.87
C PRO A 70 24.29 -23.61 -40.66
N ALA A 71 24.98 -23.00 -39.72
CA ALA A 71 24.89 -21.57 -39.43
C ALA A 71 25.48 -20.72 -40.57
N PRO A 72 25.00 -19.52 -40.82
CA PRO A 72 25.76 -18.55 -41.60
C PRO A 72 26.60 -17.64 -40.70
N SER A 73 27.83 -17.48 -41.10
CA SER A 73 28.87 -16.62 -40.54
C SER A 73 28.65 -15.13 -40.87
N PRO A 74 29.37 -14.24 -40.17
CA PRO A 74 29.13 -12.79 -40.22
C PRO A 74 29.86 -12.13 -41.38
N SER A 75 29.38 -10.99 -41.82
CA SER A 75 30.02 -10.14 -42.83
C SER A 75 30.32 -8.75 -42.29
N PRO A 76 31.32 -8.06 -42.86
CA PRO A 76 32.18 -7.15 -42.13
C PRO A 76 31.81 -5.66 -42.25
N SER A 77 32.35 -4.91 -41.31
CA SER A 77 32.42 -3.43 -41.36
C SER A 77 33.30 -2.91 -42.50
N PRO A 78 33.07 -1.73 -43.02
CA PRO A 78 34.15 -0.89 -43.52
C PRO A 78 34.38 0.32 -42.62
N GLY A 79 35.57 0.47 -42.14
CA GLY A 79 36.12 1.71 -41.65
C GLY A 79 36.55 2.61 -42.82
N THR A 80 36.49 3.88 -42.60
CA THR A 80 37.38 4.85 -43.25
C THR A 80 37.59 6.05 -42.36
N ASP A 81 38.83 6.23 -42.11
CA ASP A 81 39.56 7.31 -41.49
C ASP A 81 39.55 8.57 -42.38
N HIS A 82 39.46 9.77 -41.81
CA HIS A 82 40.17 10.95 -42.29
C HIS A 82 40.23 12.05 -41.22
N SER A 83 41.41 12.14 -40.63
CA SER A 83 41.98 13.32 -39.97
C SER A 83 42.13 14.50 -40.96
N LYS A 84 41.93 15.75 -40.49
CA LYS A 84 42.91 16.85 -40.55
C LYS A 84 42.33 18.20 -40.16
N HIS A 85 43.06 18.84 -39.23
CA HIS A 85 43.43 20.26 -39.09
C HIS A 85 42.30 21.31 -39.05
N THR A 86 42.31 22.29 -38.15
CA THR A 86 43.34 23.30 -37.86
C THR A 86 43.03 24.10 -36.59
N ASN A 87 44.10 24.56 -36.01
CA ASN A 87 44.30 25.44 -34.85
C ASN A 87 43.66 26.81 -34.84
N MET A 88 43.54 27.33 -33.58
CA MET A 88 43.90 28.68 -33.09
C MET A 88 42.77 29.69 -32.93
N PRO A 89 42.98 30.72 -32.03
CA PRO A 89 43.39 30.71 -30.61
C PRO A 89 42.43 31.51 -29.73
N ALA A 90 42.68 31.43 -28.41
CA ALA A 90 42.10 32.29 -27.39
C ALA A 90 42.69 33.70 -27.40
N PRO A 91 42.02 34.72 -26.88
CA PRO A 91 42.68 35.89 -26.37
C PRO A 91 42.58 36.00 -24.85
N SER A 92 43.70 36.28 -24.25
CA SER A 92 43.94 36.70 -22.86
C SER A 92 43.84 38.21 -22.68
N PRO A 93 44.07 38.74 -21.48
CA PRO A 93 43.24 39.73 -20.79
C PRO A 93 43.92 41.09 -20.64
N SER A 94 43.26 41.98 -19.85
CA SER A 94 43.77 43.17 -19.17
C SER A 94 43.29 44.55 -19.71
N PRO A 95 43.42 45.61 -18.94
CA PRO A 95 43.62 45.79 -17.52
C PRO A 95 42.68 46.83 -16.86
N SER A 96 42.77 46.93 -15.55
CA SER A 96 42.24 48.02 -14.70
C SER A 96 42.94 49.36 -14.95
N PRO A 97 42.29 50.45 -14.55
CA PRO A 97 43.03 51.41 -13.74
C PRO A 97 42.33 51.80 -12.42
N GLY A 98 43.15 51.91 -11.39
CA GLY A 98 42.75 52.43 -10.11
C GLY A 98 42.70 53.97 -10.09
N THR A 99 41.99 54.48 -9.13
CA THR A 99 42.26 55.81 -8.56
C THR A 99 41.96 55.80 -7.07
N ASP A 100 42.99 56.26 -6.39
CA ASP A 100 43.20 56.53 -5.00
C ASP A 100 42.41 57.77 -4.57
N HIS A 101 41.88 57.83 -3.34
CA HIS A 101 41.79 58.98 -2.51
C HIS A 101 41.59 58.62 -1.04
N SER A 102 42.68 58.81 -0.30
CA SER A 102 42.77 58.83 1.13
C SER A 102 42.05 60.01 1.79
N LYS A 103 41.60 59.80 3.00
CA LYS A 103 41.77 60.63 4.27
C LYS A 103 40.42 60.72 5.03
N HIS A 104 40.32 60.24 6.18
CA HIS A 104 40.38 60.86 7.49
C HIS A 104 39.83 59.99 8.63
N THR A 105 40.67 59.80 9.58
CA THR A 105 40.67 59.96 11.06
C THR A 105 39.83 58.96 11.89
N ASN A 106 40.64 58.18 12.63
CA ASN A 106 40.60 57.78 14.05
C ASN A 106 39.26 57.80 14.79
N MET A 107 38.87 56.63 15.25
CA MET A 107 38.57 56.38 16.66
C MET A 107 38.80 54.89 16.99
N SER A 108 39.61 54.69 18.03
CA SER A 108 40.02 53.39 18.53
C SER A 108 38.86 52.71 19.28
N ALA A 109 38.59 51.49 18.96
CA ALA A 109 37.85 50.55 19.82
C ALA A 109 38.74 49.34 20.14
N PRO A 110 38.70 48.78 21.35
CA PRO A 110 39.66 47.79 21.81
C PRO A 110 39.50 46.45 21.14
N SER A 111 40.62 45.84 20.81
CA SER A 111 40.75 44.48 20.30
C SER A 111 40.18 43.46 21.29
N PRO A 112 39.37 42.49 20.83
CA PRO A 112 39.15 41.28 21.62
C PRO A 112 40.35 40.34 21.47
N SER A 113 40.80 39.81 22.60
CA SER A 113 41.82 38.78 22.73
C SER A 113 41.53 37.56 21.85
N PRO A 114 42.55 36.90 21.30
CA PRO A 114 42.35 35.66 20.58
C PRO A 114 41.96 34.57 21.57
N SER A 115 40.79 34.01 21.35
CA SER A 115 40.42 32.73 21.95
C SER A 115 41.35 31.64 21.43
N PRO A 116 41.79 30.71 22.27
CA PRO A 116 42.62 29.61 21.82
C PRO A 116 41.82 28.77 20.84
N GLY A 117 42.29 28.69 19.60
CA GLY A 117 41.79 27.80 18.60
C GLY A 117 41.92 26.36 19.10
N THR A 118 40.81 25.75 19.47
CA THR A 118 40.72 24.31 19.51
C THR A 118 40.78 23.85 18.08
N ASP A 119 41.92 23.37 17.69
CA ASP A 119 42.15 22.57 16.49
C ASP A 119 41.25 21.35 16.58
N MET A 120 40.08 21.44 15.98
CA MET A 120 39.17 20.32 15.77
C MET A 120 39.72 19.51 14.60
N GLY A 121 40.92 18.94 14.83
CA GLY A 121 41.52 17.98 13.94
C GLY A 121 40.51 16.92 13.59
N GLY A 122 40.17 16.85 12.31
CA GLY A 122 39.76 15.66 11.59
C GLY A 122 38.77 14.72 12.27
N MET A 123 37.63 15.18 12.81
CA MET A 123 36.50 14.30 13.01
C MET A 123 35.87 14.04 11.66
N ASN A 124 36.32 12.96 11.02
CA ASN A 124 35.61 12.30 9.94
C ASN A 124 34.24 11.90 10.48
N MET A 125 33.27 12.80 10.44
CA MET A 125 31.87 12.49 10.73
C MET A 125 31.27 11.72 9.56
N GLU A 126 31.74 10.49 9.33
CA GLU A 126 30.95 9.45 8.71
C GLU A 126 29.83 9.07 9.71
N ALA A 127 28.99 10.03 10.01
CA ALA A 127 27.87 9.83 10.91
C ALA A 127 26.90 8.83 10.26
N GLY A 128 26.56 7.82 11.00
CA GLY A 128 25.41 6.97 10.70
C GLY A 128 24.13 7.81 10.53
N PRO A 129 22.99 7.22 10.19
CA PRO A 129 21.75 7.97 10.04
C PRO A 129 21.45 8.71 11.35
N LEU A 130 21.43 10.04 11.31
CA LEU A 130 20.95 10.84 12.41
C LEU A 130 19.43 10.71 12.44
N VAL A 131 18.92 10.16 13.52
CA VAL A 131 17.50 10.17 13.79
C VAL A 131 17.18 11.47 14.53
N MET A 132 16.35 12.30 13.93
CA MET A 132 15.85 13.52 14.54
C MET A 132 14.37 13.38 14.80
N SER A 133 13.91 13.78 15.96
CA SER A 133 12.48 13.92 16.23
C SER A 133 12.18 15.39 16.51
N ASP A 134 11.07 15.85 15.98
CA ASP A 134 10.48 17.12 16.30
C ASP A 134 9.01 16.86 16.64
N ASP A 135 8.56 17.30 17.82
CA ASP A 135 7.18 17.15 18.27
C ASP A 135 6.16 17.76 17.30
N ARG A 136 6.63 18.66 16.43
CA ARG A 136 5.81 19.33 15.42
C ARG A 136 5.88 18.69 14.03
N MET A 137 6.92 17.93 13.72
CA MET A 137 7.24 17.48 12.37
C MET A 137 7.44 15.96 12.22
N GLY A 138 7.18 15.18 13.27
CA GLY A 138 7.32 13.73 13.22
C GLY A 138 8.76 13.22 13.30
N VAL A 139 8.95 11.91 13.11
CA VAL A 139 10.27 11.26 13.16
C VAL A 139 10.95 11.35 11.81
N ARG A 140 12.15 11.86 11.78
CA ARG A 140 12.94 12.06 10.57
C ARG A 140 14.27 11.34 10.66
N ILE A 141 14.69 10.75 9.55
CA ILE A 141 16.03 10.20 9.36
C ILE A 141 16.77 11.12 8.41
N GLY A 142 17.96 11.59 8.81
CA GLY A 142 18.79 12.37 7.90
C GLY A 142 19.82 13.21 8.62
N SER A 143 20.64 13.93 7.86
CA SER A 143 21.62 14.88 8.37
C SER A 143 21.11 16.30 8.17
N SER A 144 21.16 17.10 9.23
CA SER A 144 20.83 18.53 9.17
C SER A 144 21.73 19.31 8.18
N GLN A 145 22.93 18.80 7.89
CA GLN A 145 23.88 19.44 6.96
C GLN A 145 23.64 19.08 5.49
N SER A 146 22.95 17.98 5.18
CA SER A 146 22.78 17.50 3.80
C SER A 146 21.38 17.67 3.23
N GLY A 147 20.42 18.23 3.97
CA GLY A 147 19.03 18.36 3.53
C GLY A 147 18.29 17.03 3.28
N ASN A 148 18.96 15.89 3.46
CA ASN A 148 18.43 14.54 3.26
C ASN A 148 17.63 14.10 4.48
N VAL A 149 16.40 14.55 4.58
CA VAL A 149 15.50 14.18 5.68
C VAL A 149 14.38 13.31 5.15
N LEU A 150 14.35 12.06 5.63
CA LEU A 150 13.22 11.14 5.41
C LEU A 150 12.26 11.24 6.59
N ASN A 151 11.02 11.48 6.30
CA ASN A 151 9.97 11.50 7.29
C ASN A 151 9.40 10.10 7.48
N LEU A 152 9.73 9.45 8.59
CA LEU A 152 9.29 8.09 8.87
C LEU A 152 7.78 7.98 9.08
N GLY A 153 7.16 8.98 9.73
CA GLY A 153 5.71 9.01 9.96
C GLY A 153 4.90 9.03 8.68
N GLN A 154 5.47 9.59 7.61
CA GLN A 154 4.83 9.70 6.31
C GLN A 154 4.93 8.42 5.47
N MET A 155 5.78 7.47 5.84
CA MET A 155 5.99 6.25 5.05
C MET A 155 4.85 5.25 5.27
N GLY A 156 4.21 4.84 4.17
CA GLY A 156 3.24 3.76 4.10
C GLY A 156 3.83 2.48 3.52
N SER A 157 2.99 1.63 2.93
CA SER A 157 3.41 0.46 2.17
C SER A 157 4.14 0.86 0.87
N GLY A 158 5.05 0.04 0.37
CA GLY A 158 5.81 0.33 -0.85
C GLY A 158 6.47 1.71 -0.79
N THR A 159 6.15 2.55 -1.75
CA THR A 159 6.56 3.96 -1.79
C THR A 159 5.43 4.92 -1.37
N SER A 160 4.29 4.43 -0.89
CA SER A 160 3.12 5.25 -0.57
C SER A 160 3.35 6.19 0.61
N TRP A 161 2.55 7.26 0.66
CA TRP A 161 2.53 8.23 1.76
C TRP A 161 1.28 8.11 2.62
N GLN A 162 1.41 8.47 3.89
CA GLN A 162 0.31 8.69 4.83
C GLN A 162 0.50 10.01 5.56
N PRO A 163 -0.46 10.49 6.37
CA PRO A 163 -0.26 11.68 7.19
C PRO A 163 0.96 11.55 8.09
N ASP A 164 1.75 12.61 8.15
CA ASP A 164 3.01 12.71 8.88
C ASP A 164 2.88 12.43 10.38
N THR A 165 1.70 12.73 10.93
CA THR A 165 1.36 12.51 12.33
C THR A 165 0.85 11.11 12.63
N SER A 166 0.91 10.17 11.66
CA SER A 166 0.48 8.78 11.87
C SER A 166 1.32 8.11 12.97
N PRO A 167 0.70 7.45 13.93
CA PRO A 167 1.41 6.76 15.00
C PRO A 167 2.22 5.59 14.42
N MET A 168 3.42 5.41 14.96
CA MET A 168 4.31 4.32 14.58
C MET A 168 4.41 3.31 15.72
N ASN A 169 4.09 2.05 15.40
CA ASN A 169 4.29 0.91 16.29
C ASN A 169 5.44 0.07 15.73
N MET A 170 6.66 0.34 16.19
CA MET A 170 7.84 -0.36 15.70
C MET A 170 8.94 -0.41 16.76
N MET A 171 9.80 -1.42 16.65
CA MET A 171 11.04 -1.51 17.40
C MET A 171 12.18 -0.98 16.56
N ASP A 172 13.11 -0.28 17.17
CA ASP A 172 14.29 0.27 16.51
C ASP A 172 15.58 -0.07 17.24
N LYS A 173 16.67 -0.13 16.48
CA LYS A 173 18.02 -0.33 17.00
C LYS A 173 19.06 0.26 16.05
N ILE A 174 19.99 1.04 16.58
CA ILE A 174 21.18 1.45 15.84
C ILE A 174 22.27 0.39 16.01
N SER A 175 22.85 -0.06 14.90
CA SER A 175 23.95 -1.02 14.87
C SER A 175 25.01 -0.57 13.87
N GLY A 176 26.11 -0.01 14.37
CA GLY A 176 27.13 0.63 13.55
C GLY A 176 26.52 1.75 12.70
N LYS A 177 26.66 1.67 11.37
CA LYS A 177 26.12 2.66 10.41
C LYS A 177 24.67 2.38 9.98
N TRP A 178 24.00 1.37 10.58
CA TRP A 178 22.65 0.97 10.22
C TRP A 178 21.64 1.39 11.29
N LEU A 179 20.49 1.92 10.87
CA LEU A 179 19.27 1.97 11.66
C LEU A 179 18.42 0.76 11.24
N LEU A 180 18.21 -0.14 12.17
CA LEU A 180 17.38 -1.34 12.01
C LEU A 180 16.03 -1.08 12.66
N MET A 181 14.96 -1.46 11.99
CA MET A 181 13.60 -1.31 12.48
C MET A 181 12.83 -2.61 12.24
N LEU A 182 11.91 -2.95 13.14
CA LEU A 182 10.99 -4.06 12.98
C LEU A 182 9.57 -3.59 13.25
N HIS A 183 8.74 -3.71 12.25
CA HIS A 183 7.31 -3.49 12.31
C HIS A 183 6.59 -4.83 12.08
N TYR A 184 5.56 -5.13 12.86
CA TYR A 184 4.77 -6.34 12.68
C TYR A 184 3.37 -6.17 13.27
N ASN A 185 2.45 -6.98 12.79
CA ASN A 185 1.12 -7.12 13.35
C ASN A 185 0.68 -8.60 13.22
N ALA A 186 0.27 -9.20 14.32
CA ALA A 186 -0.29 -10.53 14.34
C ALA A 186 -1.63 -10.50 15.07
N VAL A 187 -2.67 -10.93 14.39
CA VAL A 187 -4.02 -11.02 14.92
C VAL A 187 -4.46 -12.48 14.89
N VAL A 188 -4.78 -13.02 16.05
CA VAL A 188 -5.17 -14.44 16.23
C VAL A 188 -6.55 -14.49 16.83
N GLY A 189 -7.46 -15.26 16.24
CA GLY A 189 -8.81 -15.31 16.79
C GLY A 189 -9.81 -16.14 16.01
N VAL A 190 -11.06 -16.02 16.42
CA VAL A 190 -12.20 -16.64 15.78
C VAL A 190 -12.83 -15.65 14.80
N ASN A 191 -13.02 -16.10 13.57
CA ASN A 191 -13.72 -15.39 12.51
C ASN A 191 -14.98 -16.19 12.15
N ALA A 192 -16.14 -15.63 12.45
CA ALA A 192 -17.43 -16.24 12.22
C ALA A 192 -18.24 -15.43 11.20
N GLN A 193 -18.40 -16.00 10.03
CA GLN A 193 -19.24 -15.44 8.96
C GLN A 193 -20.62 -16.07 9.02
N GLY A 194 -21.66 -15.23 9.00
CA GLY A 194 -23.06 -15.67 9.12
C GLY A 194 -23.72 -16.01 7.78
N GLY A 195 -25.00 -16.46 7.87
CA GLY A 195 -25.78 -16.86 6.70
C GLY A 195 -25.42 -18.23 6.13
N PRO A 196 -26.16 -18.72 5.09
CA PRO A 196 -25.97 -20.06 4.51
C PRO A 196 -24.58 -20.33 3.93
N ARG A 197 -23.88 -19.31 3.43
CA ARG A 197 -22.48 -19.39 2.93
C ARG A 197 -21.44 -19.08 3.98
N GLY A 198 -21.89 -18.70 5.18
CA GLY A 198 -20.99 -18.37 6.29
C GLY A 198 -20.31 -19.61 6.86
N ILE A 199 -19.08 -19.42 7.32
CA ILE A 199 -18.31 -20.43 8.04
C ILE A 199 -17.57 -19.78 9.21
N THR A 200 -17.27 -20.58 10.24
CA THR A 200 -16.48 -20.15 11.39
C THR A 200 -15.14 -20.84 11.37
N LYS A 201 -14.06 -20.07 11.53
CA LYS A 201 -12.67 -20.57 11.61
C LYS A 201 -11.90 -19.86 12.69
N PHE A 202 -10.93 -20.58 13.25
CA PHE A 202 -9.83 -20.00 14.02
C PHE A 202 -8.66 -19.78 13.07
N GLU A 203 -8.07 -18.58 13.10
CA GLU A 203 -7.05 -18.18 12.13
C GLU A 203 -6.14 -17.09 12.69
N SER A 204 -5.06 -16.80 11.96
CA SER A 204 -4.21 -15.63 12.23
C SER A 204 -3.88 -14.87 10.95
N ALA A 205 -4.33 -13.63 10.89
CA ALA A 205 -3.82 -12.65 9.93
C ALA A 205 -2.55 -12.00 10.49
N ASN A 206 -1.45 -12.01 9.72
CA ASN A 206 -0.17 -11.56 10.26
C ASN A 206 0.80 -11.11 9.19
N TRP A 207 1.73 -10.22 9.58
CA TRP A 207 2.86 -9.82 8.77
C TRP A 207 4.01 -9.29 9.64
N PHE A 208 5.24 -9.39 9.13
CA PHE A 208 6.48 -8.98 9.79
C PHE A 208 7.35 -8.22 8.79
N MET A 209 7.78 -7.01 9.13
CA MET A 209 8.49 -6.13 8.22
C MET A 209 9.79 -5.58 8.85
N PRO A 210 10.94 -6.27 8.70
CA PRO A 210 12.25 -5.71 8.99
C PRO A 210 12.63 -4.65 7.97
N ILE A 211 13.21 -3.54 8.46
CA ILE A 211 13.67 -2.41 7.65
C ILE A 211 15.07 -2.02 8.11
N ALA A 212 15.96 -1.71 7.17
CA ALA A 212 17.30 -1.23 7.45
C ALA A 212 17.61 0.01 6.63
N TYR A 213 18.10 1.07 7.29
CA TYR A 213 18.54 2.30 6.65
C TYR A 213 20.04 2.51 6.85
N ARG A 214 20.70 2.99 5.79
CA ARG A 214 22.12 3.39 5.84
C ARG A 214 22.38 4.53 4.87
N ARG A 215 23.24 5.47 5.27
CA ARG A 215 23.81 6.45 4.31
C ARG A 215 24.80 5.75 3.39
N VAL A 216 24.66 5.99 2.09
CA VAL A 216 25.55 5.49 1.04
C VAL A 216 25.82 6.64 0.06
N GLY A 217 27.04 7.17 0.06
CA GLY A 217 27.37 8.35 -0.74
C GLY A 217 26.46 9.55 -0.44
N PRO A 218 25.90 10.21 -1.47
CA PRO A 218 25.04 11.38 -1.28
C PRO A 218 23.61 11.04 -0.82
N GLY A 219 23.22 9.76 -0.79
CA GLY A 219 21.86 9.34 -0.52
C GLY A 219 21.72 8.41 0.67
N THR A 220 20.50 7.93 0.87
CA THR A 220 20.13 6.94 1.86
C THR A 220 19.64 5.67 1.16
N LEU A 221 20.26 4.56 1.48
CA LEU A 221 19.81 3.22 1.12
C LEU A 221 18.82 2.74 2.17
N GLN A 222 17.65 2.27 1.74
CA GLN A 222 16.69 1.51 2.52
C GLN A 222 16.64 0.09 1.96
N LEU A 223 16.71 -0.89 2.83
CA LEU A 223 16.37 -2.28 2.55
C LEU A 223 15.15 -2.64 3.37
N ARG A 224 14.15 -3.28 2.75
CA ARG A 224 12.94 -3.69 3.44
C ARG A 224 12.53 -5.09 3.00
N GLY A 225 12.21 -5.93 3.97
CA GLY A 225 11.55 -7.20 3.76
C GLY A 225 10.17 -7.18 4.41
N MET A 226 9.21 -7.89 3.85
CA MET A 226 7.93 -8.15 4.49
C MET A 226 7.54 -9.60 4.26
N PHE A 227 7.08 -10.25 5.33
CA PHE A 227 6.78 -11.68 5.37
C PHE A 227 5.42 -11.92 6.00
N SER A 228 4.69 -12.92 5.51
CA SER A 228 3.44 -13.38 6.13
C SER A 228 3.48 -14.88 6.42
N MET A 229 2.93 -15.27 7.56
CA MET A 229 2.72 -16.67 7.92
C MET A 229 1.28 -17.13 7.59
N GLU A 230 0.49 -16.33 6.89
CA GLU A 230 -0.89 -16.66 6.52
C GLU A 230 -1.03 -17.94 5.71
N PRO A 231 -0.08 -18.33 4.82
CA PRO A 231 -0.13 -19.63 4.17
C PRO A 231 -0.21 -20.83 5.13
N PHE A 232 0.27 -20.66 6.37
CA PHE A 232 0.21 -21.68 7.42
C PHE A 232 -0.91 -21.47 8.44
N THR A 233 -1.45 -20.26 8.54
CA THR A 233 -2.35 -19.85 9.64
C THR A 233 -3.76 -19.54 9.17
N PHE A 234 -3.99 -19.39 7.87
CA PHE A 234 -5.33 -19.35 7.31
C PHE A 234 -5.87 -20.76 7.01
N PRO A 235 -7.17 -20.95 7.05
CA PRO A 235 -7.76 -22.20 6.61
C PRO A 235 -7.56 -22.40 5.10
N PRO A 236 -7.61 -23.66 4.60
CA PRO A 236 -7.52 -23.94 3.16
C PRO A 236 -8.50 -23.10 2.33
N GLY A 237 -7.99 -22.43 1.29
CA GLY A 237 -8.73 -21.52 0.43
C GLY A 237 -8.93 -20.12 1.00
N GLY A 238 -8.28 -19.77 2.14
CA GLY A 238 -8.23 -18.42 2.67
C GLY A 238 -9.14 -18.13 3.86
N SER A 239 -9.01 -16.92 4.42
CA SER A 239 -9.78 -16.41 5.54
C SER A 239 -11.25 -16.18 5.15
N PRO A 240 -12.23 -16.67 5.93
CA PRO A 240 -13.64 -16.42 5.67
C PRO A 240 -13.97 -14.93 5.64
N LEU A 241 -14.59 -14.49 4.54
CA LEU A 241 -15.04 -13.11 4.38
C LEU A 241 -16.17 -13.08 3.35
N LEU A 242 -17.42 -12.95 3.79
CA LEU A 242 -18.58 -12.92 2.90
C LEU A 242 -18.43 -11.85 1.81
N PHE A 243 -18.82 -12.19 0.60
CA PHE A 243 -18.78 -11.35 -0.60
C PHE A 243 -17.37 -10.98 -1.09
N GLN A 244 -16.30 -11.51 -0.48
CA GLN A 244 -14.96 -11.33 -1.02
C GLN A 244 -14.72 -12.30 -2.17
N THR A 245 -14.09 -11.78 -3.23
CA THR A 245 -13.70 -12.50 -4.44
C THR A 245 -12.31 -12.05 -4.88
N GLY A 246 -11.74 -12.79 -5.79
CA GLY A 246 -10.41 -12.58 -6.38
C GLY A 246 -9.52 -13.79 -6.17
N GLU A 247 -8.63 -14.04 -7.13
CA GLU A 247 -7.73 -15.17 -7.21
C GLU A 247 -8.39 -16.55 -7.27
N THR A 248 -7.58 -17.59 -7.29
CA THR A 248 -8.03 -18.98 -7.38
C THR A 248 -7.50 -19.85 -6.24
N TYR A 249 -8.15 -20.95 -5.99
CA TYR A 249 -7.68 -22.02 -5.12
C TYR A 249 -8.04 -23.37 -5.74
N LYS A 250 -7.04 -24.22 -6.00
CA LYS A 250 -7.16 -25.48 -6.73
C LYS A 250 -7.83 -25.31 -8.10
N GLY A 251 -7.43 -24.24 -8.81
CA GLY A 251 -7.95 -23.90 -10.14
C GLY A 251 -9.40 -23.43 -10.16
N GLN A 252 -9.98 -23.05 -8.99
CA GLN A 252 -11.35 -22.54 -8.89
C GLN A 252 -11.35 -21.14 -8.30
N PRO A 253 -12.18 -20.20 -8.81
CA PRO A 253 -12.32 -18.87 -8.23
C PRO A 253 -12.66 -18.92 -6.74
N ILE A 254 -11.96 -18.12 -5.95
CA ILE A 254 -12.23 -17.94 -4.52
C ILE A 254 -13.45 -17.04 -4.37
N ILE A 255 -14.45 -17.51 -3.64
CA ILE A 255 -15.67 -16.76 -3.30
C ILE A 255 -15.91 -16.86 -1.79
N ASP A 256 -16.31 -15.75 -1.18
CA ASP A 256 -16.58 -15.62 0.25
C ASP A 256 -15.34 -15.89 1.14
N ARG A 257 -14.16 -15.64 0.59
CA ARG A 257 -12.88 -15.76 1.29
C ARG A 257 -11.86 -14.76 0.76
N GLN A 258 -11.00 -14.30 1.66
CA GLN A 258 -9.77 -13.60 1.33
C GLN A 258 -8.63 -14.61 1.22
N HIS A 259 -7.96 -14.65 0.08
CA HIS A 259 -6.74 -15.46 -0.10
C HIS A 259 -5.66 -15.09 0.92
N PRO A 260 -4.75 -16.00 1.32
CA PRO A 260 -3.60 -15.67 2.13
C PRO A 260 -2.61 -14.82 1.32
N HIS A 261 -1.88 -13.96 1.99
CA HIS A 261 -0.70 -13.33 1.41
C HIS A 261 0.39 -14.37 1.18
N ASP A 262 1.28 -14.10 0.23
CA ASP A 262 2.48 -14.91 0.03
C ASP A 262 3.41 -14.81 1.23
N LEU A 263 4.23 -15.85 1.42
CA LEU A 263 5.28 -15.88 2.45
C LEU A 263 6.18 -14.65 2.34
N PHE A 264 6.57 -14.27 1.11
CA PHE A 264 7.35 -13.08 0.80
C PHE A 264 6.46 -12.02 0.19
N MET A 265 6.03 -11.06 0.98
CA MET A 265 5.19 -9.95 0.54
C MET A 265 6.00 -8.79 -0.04
N GLU A 266 7.21 -8.57 0.46
CA GLU A 266 8.14 -7.56 -0.05
C GLU A 266 9.60 -7.94 0.22
N LEU A 267 10.42 -7.82 -0.82
CA LEU A 267 11.88 -7.79 -0.75
C LEU A 267 12.34 -6.63 -1.61
N SER A 268 12.72 -5.52 -0.98
CA SER A 268 12.98 -4.28 -1.70
C SER A 268 14.24 -3.55 -1.28
N ALA A 269 14.76 -2.77 -2.22
CA ALA A 269 15.81 -1.79 -2.01
C ALA A 269 15.38 -0.44 -2.58
N SER A 270 15.52 0.63 -1.79
CA SER A 270 15.29 2.01 -2.24
C SER A 270 16.55 2.83 -2.07
N TYR A 271 16.83 3.69 -3.04
CA TYR A 271 17.89 4.68 -2.92
C TYR A 271 17.29 6.07 -3.08
N ILE A 272 17.53 6.94 -2.10
CA ILE A 272 16.87 8.22 -1.94
C ILE A 272 17.94 9.30 -1.85
N VAL A 273 17.87 10.30 -2.74
CA VAL A 273 18.84 11.40 -2.83
C VAL A 273 18.12 12.75 -2.74
N SER A 274 18.63 13.63 -1.89
CA SER A 274 18.19 15.02 -1.91
C SER A 274 18.87 15.78 -3.03
N LEU A 275 18.07 16.43 -3.86
CA LEU A 275 18.52 17.31 -4.95
C LEU A 275 18.50 18.79 -4.52
N GLY A 276 18.11 19.07 -3.28
CA GLY A 276 18.02 20.38 -2.67
C GLY A 276 17.22 20.35 -1.37
N GLU A 277 17.01 21.48 -0.71
CA GLU A 277 16.33 21.54 0.59
C GLU A 277 14.89 20.96 0.59
N ARG A 278 14.23 20.95 -0.55
CA ARG A 278 12.79 20.60 -0.67
C ARG A 278 12.50 19.60 -1.78
N THR A 279 13.54 19.08 -2.41
CA THR A 279 13.43 18.18 -3.57
C THR A 279 14.21 16.91 -3.30
N THR A 280 13.55 15.78 -3.46
CA THR A 280 14.16 14.46 -3.33
C THR A 280 13.85 13.65 -4.58
N TRP A 281 14.84 12.92 -5.07
CA TRP A 281 14.65 11.87 -6.05
C TRP A 281 14.83 10.51 -5.39
N PHE A 282 14.06 9.52 -5.82
CA PHE A 282 14.22 8.16 -5.32
C PHE A 282 13.99 7.13 -6.43
N THR A 283 14.60 5.99 -6.23
CA THR A 283 14.33 4.77 -6.99
C THR A 283 14.08 3.63 -6.01
N TYR A 284 13.09 2.81 -6.32
CA TYR A 284 12.68 1.63 -5.57
C TYR A 284 12.64 0.44 -6.51
N PHE A 285 13.30 -0.63 -6.13
CA PHE A 285 13.25 -1.93 -6.79
C PHE A 285 12.76 -2.96 -5.80
N ALA A 286 11.86 -3.85 -6.24
CA ALA A 286 11.34 -4.92 -5.40
C ALA A 286 11.05 -6.20 -6.20
N TYR A 287 11.19 -7.33 -5.49
CA TYR A 287 10.84 -8.64 -6.00
C TYR A 287 10.54 -9.61 -4.84
N PRO A 288 9.30 -9.70 -4.33
CA PRO A 288 8.10 -8.92 -4.68
C PRO A 288 8.08 -7.51 -4.06
N GLY A 289 7.02 -6.73 -4.36
CA GLY A 289 6.77 -5.42 -3.76
C GLY A 289 5.58 -4.67 -4.34
N GLU A 290 5.43 -3.39 -3.99
CA GLU A 290 4.28 -2.55 -4.35
C GLU A 290 4.65 -1.51 -5.42
N PRO A 291 4.01 -1.51 -6.60
CA PRO A 291 4.14 -0.45 -7.59
C PRO A 291 3.44 0.85 -7.15
N ALA A 292 3.71 1.95 -7.86
CA ALA A 292 3.05 3.24 -7.67
C ALA A 292 1.59 3.21 -8.16
N LEU A 293 0.76 2.37 -7.56
CA LEU A 293 -0.65 2.17 -7.88
C LEU A 293 -1.45 1.90 -6.61
N GLY A 294 -2.53 2.62 -6.41
CA GLY A 294 -3.37 2.46 -5.22
C GLY A 294 -3.02 3.40 -4.06
N PRO A 295 -3.86 3.43 -3.03
CA PRO A 295 -3.59 4.05 -1.73
C PRO A 295 -2.54 3.25 -0.96
N VAL A 296 -2.25 3.64 0.28
CA VAL A 296 -1.55 2.77 1.24
C VAL A 296 -2.34 1.45 1.37
N ALA A 297 -1.67 0.30 1.30
CA ALA A 297 -2.30 -1.00 1.45
C ALA A 297 -3.07 -1.09 2.79
N PHE A 298 -4.23 -1.75 2.80
CA PHE A 298 -5.17 -1.71 3.92
C PHE A 298 -4.52 -2.05 5.27
N MET A 299 -3.62 -3.02 5.31
CA MET A 299 -2.93 -3.47 6.52
C MET A 299 -1.96 -2.43 7.10
N HIS A 300 -1.53 -1.45 6.32
CA HIS A 300 -0.62 -0.37 6.73
C HIS A 300 -1.33 0.98 6.93
N ARG A 301 -2.62 1.10 6.55
CA ARG A 301 -3.38 2.31 6.83
C ARG A 301 -3.65 2.45 8.32
N THR A 302 -3.30 3.59 8.89
CA THR A 302 -3.55 3.86 10.32
C THR A 302 -5.03 3.80 10.67
N SER A 303 -5.92 4.16 9.75
CA SER A 303 -7.38 4.09 9.91
C SER A 303 -7.92 2.66 9.97
N ALA A 304 -7.17 1.68 9.44
CA ALA A 304 -7.54 0.26 9.42
C ALA A 304 -6.77 -0.59 10.44
N SER A 305 -5.87 0.01 11.22
CA SER A 305 -4.89 -0.70 12.05
C SER A 305 -5.47 -1.68 13.08
N GLU A 306 -6.74 -1.51 13.43
CA GLU A 306 -7.44 -2.35 14.42
C GLU A 306 -8.39 -3.36 13.78
N ASN A 307 -8.71 -3.21 12.48
CA ASN A 307 -9.60 -4.13 11.77
C ASN A 307 -8.77 -5.25 11.11
N PRO A 308 -8.90 -6.51 11.52
CA PRO A 308 -8.08 -7.61 11.00
C PRO A 308 -8.50 -8.08 9.60
N ALA A 309 -9.68 -7.67 9.11
CA ALA A 309 -10.18 -8.11 7.82
C ALA A 309 -9.61 -7.28 6.67
N ALA A 310 -9.37 -7.91 5.53
CA ALA A 310 -9.20 -7.21 4.27
C ALA A 310 -10.43 -6.37 3.91
N THR A 311 -10.27 -5.35 3.07
CA THR A 311 -11.39 -4.60 2.51
C THR A 311 -12.10 -5.43 1.44
N LEU A 312 -13.42 -5.34 1.35
CA LEU A 312 -14.17 -5.96 0.24
C LEU A 312 -13.76 -5.39 -1.12
N GLY A 313 -13.33 -4.12 -1.12
CA GLY A 313 -12.82 -3.42 -2.29
C GLY A 313 -11.35 -3.68 -2.63
N HIS A 314 -10.66 -4.60 -1.95
CA HIS A 314 -9.22 -4.86 -2.08
C HIS A 314 -8.77 -4.97 -3.55
N HIS A 315 -9.41 -5.83 -4.35
CA HIS A 315 -9.08 -6.04 -5.76
C HIS A 315 -9.39 -4.85 -6.68
N LEU A 316 -10.04 -3.78 -6.18
CA LEU A 316 -10.28 -2.54 -6.92
C LEU A 316 -9.42 -1.37 -6.40
N GLN A 317 -8.76 -1.53 -5.27
CA GLN A 317 -8.05 -0.45 -4.58
C GLN A 317 -6.56 -0.68 -4.43
N ASP A 318 -6.14 -1.80 -3.83
CA ASP A 318 -4.78 -2.02 -3.34
C ASP A 318 -4.25 -3.47 -3.49
N SER A 319 -4.86 -4.33 -4.33
CA SER A 319 -4.41 -5.72 -4.53
C SER A 319 -2.97 -5.82 -5.09
N THR A 320 -2.50 -4.80 -5.78
CA THR A 320 -1.13 -4.78 -6.33
C THR A 320 -0.03 -4.55 -5.29
N HIS A 321 -0.34 -4.57 -3.98
CA HIS A 321 0.69 -4.40 -2.95
C HIS A 321 1.68 -5.57 -2.86
N ILE A 322 1.39 -6.71 -3.52
CA ILE A 322 2.33 -7.79 -3.81
C ILE A 322 2.36 -7.97 -5.32
N SER A 323 3.41 -7.49 -5.97
CA SER A 323 3.66 -7.67 -7.40
C SER A 323 5.10 -8.11 -7.60
N PHE A 324 5.33 -9.14 -8.41
CA PHE A 324 6.66 -9.64 -8.67
C PHE A 324 7.37 -8.80 -9.75
N GLY A 325 8.57 -8.28 -9.42
CA GLY A 325 9.32 -7.42 -10.32
C GLY A 325 8.73 -6.02 -10.44
N VAL A 326 9.10 -5.13 -9.54
CA VAL A 326 8.65 -3.73 -9.51
C VAL A 326 9.86 -2.81 -9.60
N LEU A 327 9.81 -1.86 -10.53
CA LEU A 327 10.73 -0.73 -10.56
C LEU A 327 9.91 0.56 -10.53
N THR A 328 10.13 1.34 -9.50
CA THR A 328 9.49 2.66 -9.30
C THR A 328 10.54 3.74 -9.22
N THR A 329 10.31 4.87 -9.85
CA THR A 329 11.10 6.08 -9.63
C THR A 329 10.17 7.27 -9.46
N GLY A 330 10.64 8.28 -8.74
CA GLY A 330 9.83 9.47 -8.50
C GLY A 330 10.58 10.62 -7.86
N PHE A 331 9.87 11.73 -7.76
CA PHE A 331 10.36 12.96 -7.18
C PHE A 331 9.39 13.47 -6.12
N THR A 332 9.95 14.00 -5.03
CA THR A 332 9.19 14.79 -4.07
C THR A 332 9.57 16.26 -4.21
N TYR A 333 8.59 17.13 -4.11
CA TYR A 333 8.80 18.56 -4.01
C TYR A 333 7.83 19.15 -2.98
N LYS A 334 8.36 19.58 -1.84
CA LYS A 334 7.54 20.07 -0.72
C LYS A 334 6.46 19.06 -0.31
N TRP A 335 5.21 19.34 -0.68
CA TRP A 335 4.00 18.58 -0.34
C TRP A 335 3.57 17.59 -1.42
N PHE A 336 4.27 17.57 -2.53
CA PHE A 336 3.95 16.73 -3.68
C PHE A 336 4.96 15.61 -3.84
N LYS A 337 4.48 14.43 -4.25
CA LYS A 337 5.31 13.36 -4.77
C LYS A 337 4.66 12.82 -6.05
N LEU A 338 5.44 12.80 -7.13
CA LEU A 338 5.07 12.15 -8.38
C LEU A 338 5.95 10.93 -8.57
N GLU A 339 5.34 9.80 -8.86
CA GLU A 339 6.04 8.53 -9.05
C GLU A 339 5.43 7.73 -10.21
N GLY A 340 6.25 6.90 -10.84
CA GLY A 340 5.85 5.99 -11.90
C GLY A 340 6.51 4.64 -11.74
N SER A 341 5.81 3.58 -12.14
CA SER A 341 6.28 2.21 -12.05
C SER A 341 6.10 1.45 -13.36
N ILE A 342 7.05 0.53 -13.58
CA ILE A 342 6.87 -0.62 -14.48
C ILE A 342 6.95 -1.88 -13.62
N PHE A 343 6.09 -2.85 -13.90
CA PHE A 343 5.98 -4.04 -13.05
C PHE A 343 5.31 -5.22 -13.77
N ASN A 344 5.38 -6.41 -13.18
CA ASN A 344 4.51 -7.51 -13.53
C ASN A 344 3.12 -7.25 -12.94
N GLY A 345 2.10 -7.17 -13.79
CA GLY A 345 0.73 -6.87 -13.36
C GLY A 345 -0.09 -8.07 -12.95
N ARG A 346 0.43 -9.28 -13.10
CA ARG A 346 -0.25 -10.50 -12.69
C ARG A 346 -0.24 -10.60 -11.18
N GLU A 347 -1.38 -10.91 -10.58
CA GLU A 347 -1.48 -11.21 -9.16
C GLU A 347 -0.72 -12.51 -8.85
N PRO A 348 -0.23 -12.70 -7.60
CA PRO A 348 0.41 -13.93 -7.17
C PRO A 348 -0.45 -15.16 -7.48
N ASP A 349 0.17 -16.30 -7.78
CA ASP A 349 -0.54 -17.52 -8.04
C ASP A 349 -0.94 -18.29 -6.76
N GLU A 350 -1.34 -19.54 -6.86
CA GLU A 350 -1.79 -20.33 -5.70
C GLU A 350 -0.65 -20.87 -4.85
N ASP A 351 0.59 -20.90 -5.36
CA ASP A 351 1.80 -21.29 -4.62
C ASP A 351 2.36 -20.11 -3.85
N ARG A 352 1.96 -20.00 -2.58
CA ARG A 352 2.33 -18.88 -1.71
C ARG A 352 3.77 -18.91 -1.20
N TYR A 353 4.60 -19.81 -1.69
CA TYR A 353 5.96 -20.04 -1.17
C TYR A 353 7.06 -19.71 -2.17
N ASP A 354 6.74 -19.54 -3.43
CA ASP A 354 7.69 -19.30 -4.51
C ASP A 354 7.69 -17.85 -5.01
N PHE A 355 8.33 -17.59 -6.14
CA PHE A 355 8.43 -16.27 -6.77
C PHE A 355 7.92 -16.35 -8.20
N ASP A 356 6.84 -15.67 -8.48
CA ASP A 356 6.22 -15.63 -9.81
C ASP A 356 7.05 -14.84 -10.82
N ALA A 357 7.70 -15.56 -11.73
CA ALA A 357 8.52 -14.95 -12.77
C ALA A 357 7.71 -14.64 -14.04
N HIS A 358 7.19 -13.45 -14.15
CA HIS A 358 6.45 -12.99 -15.33
C HIS A 358 7.08 -11.74 -15.96
N LYS A 359 6.58 -11.36 -17.14
CA LYS A 359 7.06 -10.18 -17.88
C LYS A 359 6.62 -8.88 -17.19
N TRP A 360 7.47 -7.87 -17.22
CA TRP A 360 7.15 -6.50 -16.83
C TRP A 360 6.31 -5.83 -17.93
N ASN A 361 5.03 -6.09 -17.92
CA ASN A 361 4.08 -5.72 -18.97
C ASN A 361 3.06 -4.67 -18.53
N SER A 362 3.14 -4.24 -17.28
CA SER A 362 2.21 -3.31 -16.64
C SER A 362 2.92 -2.04 -16.19
N ARG A 363 2.16 -0.96 -16.07
CA ARG A 363 2.69 0.37 -15.75
C ARG A 363 1.68 1.18 -14.96
N SER A 364 2.18 2.09 -14.13
CA SER A 364 1.35 3.00 -13.36
C SER A 364 2.02 4.34 -13.11
N ALA A 365 1.20 5.32 -12.71
CA ALA A 365 1.65 6.58 -12.15
C ALA A 365 0.78 6.95 -10.95
N ARG A 366 1.40 7.60 -9.95
CA ARG A 366 0.73 8.02 -8.71
C ARG A 366 1.22 9.40 -8.29
N LEU A 367 0.27 10.25 -7.92
CA LEU A 367 0.51 11.56 -7.36
C LEU A 367 0.01 11.60 -5.92
N TRP A 368 0.86 12.10 -5.03
CA TRP A 368 0.54 12.41 -3.64
C TRP A 368 0.56 13.90 -3.40
N PHE A 369 -0.33 14.35 -2.52
CA PHE A 369 -0.41 15.72 -2.04
C PHE A 369 -0.63 15.72 -0.52
N ALA A 370 0.36 16.17 0.25
CA ALA A 370 0.34 16.23 1.71
C ALA A 370 0.52 17.68 2.19
N PRO A 371 -0.51 18.55 2.08
CA PRO A 371 -0.40 19.99 2.36
C PRO A 371 -0.13 20.32 3.82
N THR A 372 -0.49 19.41 4.71
CA THR A 372 -0.25 19.53 6.15
C THR A 372 0.22 18.19 6.71
N LYS A 373 0.76 18.20 7.91
CA LYS A 373 1.16 16.98 8.60
C LYS A 373 0.01 16.00 8.91
N ASN A 374 -1.24 16.47 8.84
CA ASN A 374 -2.43 15.70 9.19
C ASN A 374 -3.16 15.11 7.99
N TRP A 375 -2.84 15.54 6.77
CA TRP A 375 -3.52 15.12 5.55
C TRP A 375 -2.57 14.53 4.52
N ALA A 376 -3.00 13.45 3.90
CA ALA A 376 -2.37 12.90 2.70
C ALA A 376 -3.46 12.52 1.68
N PHE A 377 -3.35 13.04 0.47
CA PHE A 377 -4.24 12.77 -0.66
C PHE A 377 -3.48 12.03 -1.74
N GLN A 378 -4.14 11.14 -2.44
CA GLN A 378 -3.56 10.35 -3.51
C GLN A 378 -4.52 10.24 -4.69
N ILE A 379 -3.95 10.23 -5.89
CA ILE A 379 -4.60 9.76 -7.12
C ILE A 379 -3.60 8.89 -7.88
N SER A 380 -4.05 7.77 -8.43
CA SER A 380 -3.23 6.92 -9.30
C SER A 380 -4.02 6.35 -10.46
N HIS A 381 -3.29 6.03 -11.52
CA HIS A 381 -3.80 5.30 -12.67
C HIS A 381 -2.78 4.28 -13.14
N GLY A 382 -3.24 3.07 -13.45
CA GLY A 382 -2.39 1.99 -13.93
C GLY A 382 -3.08 1.11 -14.97
N PHE A 383 -2.26 0.52 -15.81
CA PHE A 383 -2.63 -0.53 -16.75
C PHE A 383 -2.00 -1.84 -16.27
N LEU A 384 -2.86 -2.83 -16.02
CA LEU A 384 -2.49 -4.19 -15.62
C LEU A 384 -2.83 -5.13 -16.76
N ARG A 385 -1.82 -5.85 -17.23
CA ARG A 385 -1.97 -6.86 -18.28
C ARG A 385 -2.26 -8.21 -17.67
N SER A 386 -3.43 -8.80 -17.99
CA SER A 386 -3.81 -10.15 -17.54
C SER A 386 -3.59 -10.36 -16.02
N PRO A 387 -4.17 -9.52 -15.14
CA PRO A 387 -3.85 -9.61 -13.70
C PRO A 387 -4.44 -10.84 -13.02
N GLU A 388 -5.65 -11.24 -13.40
CA GLU A 388 -6.39 -12.34 -12.77
C GLU A 388 -6.11 -13.68 -13.46
N ALA A 389 -5.79 -14.71 -12.69
CA ALA A 389 -5.59 -16.06 -13.23
C ALA A 389 -6.90 -16.68 -13.75
N SER A 390 -8.04 -16.29 -13.17
CA SER A 390 -9.39 -16.70 -13.58
C SER A 390 -9.81 -16.11 -14.93
N GLU A 391 -9.27 -14.93 -15.31
CA GLU A 391 -9.58 -14.21 -16.54
C GLU A 391 -8.31 -13.81 -17.30
N PRO A 392 -7.54 -14.76 -17.86
CA PRO A 392 -6.20 -14.50 -18.43
C PRO A 392 -6.22 -13.59 -19.67
N ASP A 393 -7.36 -13.45 -20.35
CA ASP A 393 -7.53 -12.60 -21.51
C ASP A 393 -8.03 -11.18 -21.16
N ALA A 394 -8.28 -10.90 -19.87
CA ALA A 394 -8.74 -9.61 -19.41
C ALA A 394 -7.57 -8.69 -19.05
N ASP A 395 -7.65 -7.42 -19.50
CA ASP A 395 -6.77 -6.34 -19.08
C ASP A 395 -7.55 -5.37 -18.19
N ILE A 396 -6.87 -4.78 -17.20
CA ILE A 396 -7.49 -3.84 -16.28
C ILE A 396 -6.82 -2.47 -16.37
N ARG A 397 -7.64 -1.41 -16.51
CA ARG A 397 -7.23 -0.05 -16.20
C ARG A 397 -7.78 0.33 -14.83
N ARG A 398 -6.90 0.42 -13.84
CA ARG A 398 -7.25 0.77 -12.46
C ARG A 398 -7.02 2.25 -12.20
N THR A 399 -8.03 2.92 -11.65
CA THR A 399 -7.92 4.30 -11.17
C THR A 399 -8.31 4.33 -9.71
N THR A 400 -7.49 4.96 -8.86
CA THR A 400 -7.81 5.12 -7.45
C THR A 400 -7.64 6.56 -7.00
N ALA A 401 -8.40 6.96 -5.99
CA ALA A 401 -8.17 8.20 -5.26
C ALA A 401 -8.41 7.95 -3.76
N SER A 402 -7.63 8.62 -2.92
CA SER A 402 -7.80 8.52 -1.48
C SER A 402 -7.51 9.82 -0.76
N ALA A 403 -8.14 9.98 0.40
CA ALA A 403 -7.88 11.03 1.36
C ALA A 403 -7.67 10.39 2.73
N GLN A 404 -6.55 10.66 3.37
CA GLN A 404 -6.20 10.17 4.68
C GLN A 404 -6.02 11.35 5.63
N TYR A 405 -6.56 11.20 6.82
CA TYR A 405 -6.47 12.17 7.92
C TYR A 405 -5.97 11.49 9.17
N ASN A 406 -5.01 12.13 9.87
CA ASN A 406 -4.57 11.68 11.19
C ASN A 406 -4.35 12.87 12.12
N ARG A 407 -4.79 12.75 13.35
CA ARG A 407 -4.65 13.79 14.37
C ARG A 407 -4.37 13.17 15.73
N PRO A 408 -3.16 13.31 16.26
CA PRO A 408 -2.88 13.01 17.66
C PRO A 408 -3.58 14.03 18.58
N PHE A 409 -4.01 13.57 19.73
CA PHE A 409 -4.54 14.40 20.81
C PHE A 409 -4.07 13.84 22.17
N HIS A 410 -4.39 14.54 23.26
CA HIS A 410 -3.98 14.10 24.59
C HIS A 410 -4.49 12.68 24.88
N ARG A 411 -3.56 11.75 25.12
CA ARG A 411 -3.79 10.32 25.37
C ARG A 411 -4.59 9.61 24.28
N GLY A 412 -4.37 10.01 23.02
CA GLY A 412 -5.09 9.38 21.92
C GLY A 412 -4.66 9.82 20.53
N ASN A 413 -5.32 9.23 19.55
CA ASN A 413 -5.15 9.51 18.15
C ASN A 413 -6.46 9.25 17.41
N TRP A 414 -6.74 10.05 16.40
CA TRP A 414 -7.85 9.84 15.47
C TRP A 414 -7.29 9.74 14.05
N SER A 415 -7.59 8.63 13.40
CA SER A 415 -7.21 8.38 12.01
C SER A 415 -8.45 8.03 11.19
N SER A 416 -8.57 8.59 9.99
CA SER A 416 -9.66 8.28 9.06
C SER A 416 -9.13 8.25 7.63
N ALA A 417 -9.74 7.44 6.79
CA ALA A 417 -9.46 7.39 5.37
C ALA A 417 -10.74 7.23 4.57
N PHE A 418 -10.74 7.83 3.38
CA PHE A 418 -11.69 7.54 2.32
C PHE A 418 -10.90 7.07 1.10
N VAL A 419 -11.31 5.96 0.51
CA VAL A 419 -10.69 5.35 -0.67
C VAL A 419 -11.76 5.07 -1.70
N TRP A 420 -11.53 5.53 -2.93
CA TRP A 420 -12.26 5.12 -4.11
C TRP A 420 -11.33 4.35 -5.04
N GLY A 421 -11.83 3.24 -5.58
CA GLY A 421 -11.17 2.46 -6.60
C GLY A 421 -12.12 2.13 -7.75
N ARG A 422 -11.60 2.13 -8.97
CA ARG A 422 -12.33 1.75 -10.18
C ARG A 422 -11.45 0.87 -11.06
N ASN A 423 -11.97 -0.31 -11.42
CA ASN A 423 -11.45 -1.13 -12.48
C ASN A 423 -12.31 -0.99 -13.74
N HIS A 424 -11.67 -0.66 -14.85
CA HIS A 424 -12.21 -0.82 -16.20
C HIS A 424 -11.59 -2.11 -16.73
N VAL A 425 -12.36 -3.19 -16.67
CA VAL A 425 -11.99 -4.54 -17.12
C VAL A 425 -12.36 -4.67 -18.59
N SER A 426 -11.43 -5.10 -19.41
CA SER A 426 -11.63 -5.30 -20.85
C SER A 426 -11.19 -6.72 -21.22
N SER A 427 -12.13 -7.58 -21.55
CA SER A 427 -11.94 -8.93 -22.07
C SER A 427 -12.58 -9.07 -23.46
N PRO A 428 -12.27 -10.12 -24.24
CA PRO A 428 -12.86 -10.33 -25.55
C PRO A 428 -14.40 -10.40 -25.49
N GLY A 429 -15.07 -9.40 -26.07
CA GLY A 429 -16.53 -9.34 -26.12
C GLY A 429 -17.23 -8.71 -24.90
N GLU A 430 -16.50 -8.41 -23.81
CA GLU A 430 -17.09 -7.83 -22.61
C GLU A 430 -16.25 -6.67 -22.06
N VAL A 431 -16.95 -5.67 -21.51
CA VAL A 431 -16.33 -4.55 -20.78
C VAL A 431 -17.13 -4.31 -19.51
N HIS A 432 -16.42 -4.32 -18.37
CA HIS A 432 -17.01 -4.04 -17.09
C HIS A 432 -16.39 -2.80 -16.43
N ASN A 433 -17.21 -2.03 -15.72
CA ASN A 433 -16.75 -0.94 -14.89
C ASN A 433 -17.18 -1.21 -13.45
N LEU A 434 -16.23 -1.58 -12.60
CA LEU A 434 -16.45 -1.92 -11.21
C LEU A 434 -15.92 -0.82 -10.33
N ASN A 435 -16.69 -0.37 -9.34
CA ASN A 435 -16.30 0.66 -8.40
C ASN A 435 -16.32 0.13 -6.97
N SER A 436 -15.45 0.68 -6.15
CA SER A 436 -15.43 0.46 -4.71
C SER A 436 -15.24 1.76 -3.97
N TYR A 437 -15.91 1.87 -2.85
CA TYR A 437 -15.82 3.01 -1.92
C TYR A 437 -15.62 2.45 -0.53
N THR A 438 -14.59 2.91 0.17
CA THR A 438 -14.28 2.52 1.54
C THR A 438 -14.08 3.76 2.39
N ALA A 439 -14.80 3.87 3.49
CA ALA A 439 -14.59 4.86 4.53
C ALA A 439 -14.20 4.15 5.83
N GLU A 440 -13.05 4.50 6.38
CA GLU A 440 -12.51 3.88 7.59
C GLU A 440 -12.20 4.93 8.64
N SER A 441 -12.37 4.58 9.89
CA SER A 441 -11.99 5.42 11.01
C SER A 441 -11.57 4.59 12.21
N THR A 442 -10.47 4.97 12.86
CA THR A 442 -10.02 4.42 14.13
C THR A 442 -9.74 5.56 15.11
N VAL A 443 -10.30 5.46 16.30
CA VAL A 443 -10.04 6.37 17.43
C VAL A 443 -9.38 5.59 18.55
N ASN A 444 -8.14 5.94 18.87
CA ASN A 444 -7.47 5.51 20.10
C ASN A 444 -7.73 6.55 21.19
N PHE A 445 -8.11 6.16 22.40
CA PHE A 445 -8.35 7.04 23.52
C PHE A 445 -7.95 6.42 24.85
N LEU A 446 -7.58 7.28 25.80
CA LEU A 446 -7.03 6.86 27.09
C LEU A 446 -5.84 5.88 26.93
N ASP A 447 -5.05 6.09 25.89
CA ASP A 447 -3.85 5.34 25.48
C ASP A 447 -4.10 3.89 25.04
N LYS A 448 -5.08 3.20 25.59
CA LYS A 448 -5.26 1.74 25.51
C LYS A 448 -6.53 1.28 24.81
N ASN A 449 -7.50 2.17 24.57
CA ASN A 449 -8.79 1.76 24.02
C ASN A 449 -8.89 2.21 22.56
N TYR A 450 -9.50 1.38 21.73
CA TYR A 450 -9.69 1.62 20.31
C TYR A 450 -11.14 1.37 19.95
N LEU A 451 -11.74 2.30 19.20
CA LEU A 451 -12.99 2.10 18.48
C LEU A 451 -12.70 2.29 17.01
N TYR A 452 -13.26 1.43 16.18
CA TYR A 452 -13.07 1.50 14.75
C TYR A 452 -14.33 1.17 13.99
N THR A 453 -14.40 1.69 12.76
CA THR A 453 -15.45 1.38 11.80
C THR A 453 -14.87 1.30 10.40
N ARG A 454 -15.50 0.47 9.55
CA ARG A 454 -15.28 0.43 8.11
C ARG A 454 -16.62 0.31 7.41
N LEU A 455 -16.89 1.22 6.49
CA LEU A 455 -18.09 1.28 5.66
C LEU A 455 -17.66 1.11 4.21
N GLU A 456 -18.22 0.14 3.53
CA GLU A 456 -17.82 -0.26 2.18
C GLU A 456 -19.02 -0.38 1.26
N LEU A 457 -18.86 0.09 0.02
CA LEU A 457 -19.75 -0.20 -1.10
C LEU A 457 -18.89 -0.68 -2.26
N VAL A 458 -19.15 -1.88 -2.78
CA VAL A 458 -18.32 -2.48 -3.82
C VAL A 458 -19.17 -3.18 -4.89
N ASP A 459 -18.80 -2.99 -6.13
CA ASP A 459 -19.34 -3.76 -7.26
C ASP A 459 -18.59 -5.09 -7.36
N LYS A 460 -19.32 -6.20 -7.37
CA LYS A 460 -18.79 -7.56 -7.45
C LYS A 460 -19.45 -8.30 -8.62
N ASN A 461 -18.67 -8.82 -9.55
CA ASN A 461 -19.12 -9.57 -10.73
C ASN A 461 -18.76 -11.07 -10.71
N GLU A 462 -18.04 -11.52 -9.67
CA GLU A 462 -17.53 -12.90 -9.53
C GLU A 462 -18.16 -13.66 -8.35
N LEU A 463 -19.30 -13.22 -7.83
CA LEU A 463 -19.94 -13.85 -6.66
C LEU A 463 -20.60 -15.19 -6.93
N LEU A 464 -20.84 -15.53 -8.19
CA LEU A 464 -21.69 -16.65 -8.58
C LEU A 464 -20.92 -17.66 -9.43
N ARG A 465 -20.83 -18.89 -8.93
CA ARG A 465 -20.45 -20.04 -9.75
C ARG A 465 -21.57 -20.39 -10.75
N PRO A 466 -21.30 -21.16 -11.81
CA PRO A 466 -22.36 -21.62 -12.75
C PRO A 466 -23.56 -22.27 -12.07
N ALA A 467 -23.32 -23.07 -11.02
CA ALA A 467 -24.40 -23.71 -10.24
C ALA A 467 -25.25 -22.67 -9.48
N ASP A 468 -24.62 -21.63 -8.92
CA ASP A 468 -25.31 -20.55 -8.21
C ASP A 468 -26.21 -19.76 -9.18
N ARG A 469 -25.70 -19.44 -10.38
CA ARG A 469 -26.48 -18.78 -11.44
C ARG A 469 -27.69 -19.57 -11.84
N ALA A 470 -27.53 -20.90 -12.01
CA ALA A 470 -28.64 -21.79 -12.33
C ALA A 470 -29.73 -21.79 -11.24
N VAL A 471 -29.35 -21.80 -9.95
CA VAL A 471 -30.28 -21.72 -8.81
C VAL A 471 -31.03 -20.37 -8.79
N LEU A 472 -30.38 -19.27 -9.19
CA LEU A 472 -30.97 -17.94 -9.21
C LEU A 472 -31.69 -17.61 -10.53
N GLY A 473 -31.61 -18.48 -11.56
CA GLY A 473 -32.18 -18.23 -12.89
C GLY A 473 -31.44 -17.10 -13.66
N ILE A 474 -30.17 -16.89 -13.38
CA ILE A 474 -29.34 -15.86 -14.02
C ILE A 474 -28.60 -16.47 -15.20
N THR A 475 -28.77 -15.90 -16.38
CA THR A 475 -28.13 -16.36 -17.63
C THR A 475 -26.83 -15.61 -17.97
N GLN A 476 -26.63 -14.44 -17.42
CA GLN A 476 -25.43 -13.64 -17.61
C GLN A 476 -24.24 -14.31 -16.91
N ASP A 477 -23.07 -14.35 -17.56
CA ASP A 477 -21.88 -15.01 -17.02
C ASP A 477 -21.23 -14.23 -15.88
N HIS A 478 -21.15 -12.92 -15.97
CA HIS A 478 -20.56 -12.03 -14.95
C HIS A 478 -21.56 -10.97 -14.47
N PRO A 479 -22.66 -11.36 -13.74
CA PRO A 479 -23.63 -10.40 -13.23
C PRO A 479 -23.02 -9.56 -12.11
N SER A 480 -23.09 -8.24 -12.26
CA SER A 480 -22.54 -7.31 -11.27
C SER A 480 -23.57 -7.00 -10.18
N PHE A 481 -23.12 -7.06 -8.92
CA PHE A 481 -23.93 -6.76 -7.75
C PHE A 481 -23.23 -5.69 -6.89
N ARG A 482 -23.98 -4.70 -6.41
CA ARG A 482 -23.49 -3.78 -5.41
C ARG A 482 -23.69 -4.35 -4.02
N ILE A 483 -22.58 -4.53 -3.29
CA ILE A 483 -22.54 -5.07 -1.93
C ILE A 483 -22.10 -3.98 -0.97
N GLY A 484 -22.80 -3.84 0.16
CA GLY A 484 -22.37 -3.02 1.28
C GLY A 484 -21.86 -3.87 2.42
N GLY A 485 -20.76 -3.45 3.04
CA GLY A 485 -20.20 -4.00 4.27
C GLY A 485 -20.07 -2.91 5.33
N TYR A 486 -20.59 -3.13 6.55
CA TYR A 486 -20.62 -2.14 7.62
C TYR A 486 -20.06 -2.75 8.89
N THR A 487 -18.78 -2.51 9.16
CA THR A 487 -18.07 -3.08 10.31
C THR A 487 -17.94 -2.05 11.42
N PHE A 488 -18.22 -2.49 12.65
CA PHE A 488 -18.03 -1.73 13.89
C PHE A 488 -17.29 -2.62 14.88
N GLY A 489 -16.21 -2.11 15.45
CA GLY A 489 -15.39 -2.89 16.35
C GLY A 489 -14.68 -2.05 17.41
N GLY A 490 -14.10 -2.76 18.35
CA GLY A 490 -13.27 -2.19 19.39
C GLY A 490 -12.17 -3.14 19.83
N ALA A 491 -11.11 -2.56 20.36
CA ALA A 491 -10.00 -3.30 20.96
C ALA A 491 -9.48 -2.57 22.20
N ARG A 492 -8.84 -3.32 23.09
CA ARG A 492 -8.20 -2.77 24.29
C ARG A 492 -6.85 -3.43 24.52
N ASP A 493 -5.81 -2.60 24.64
CA ASP A 493 -4.48 -3.06 25.07
C ASP A 493 -4.57 -3.54 26.53
N ILE A 494 -4.37 -4.84 26.73
CA ILE A 494 -4.32 -5.49 28.05
C ILE A 494 -2.90 -5.57 28.59
N TRP A 495 -1.93 -5.57 27.70
CA TRP A 495 -0.50 -5.48 28.02
C TRP A 495 0.16 -4.56 27.01
N ASP A 496 0.82 -3.52 27.51
CA ASP A 496 1.47 -2.51 26.68
C ASP A 496 2.80 -2.11 27.29
N THR A 497 3.86 -2.36 26.55
CA THR A 497 5.24 -1.99 26.85
C THR A 497 5.83 -1.26 25.65
N ASN A 498 7.01 -0.68 25.80
CA ASN A 498 7.75 -0.08 24.70
C ASN A 498 8.24 -1.11 23.63
N LYS A 499 8.16 -2.43 23.92
CA LYS A 499 8.59 -3.49 23.00
C LYS A 499 7.42 -4.22 22.34
N VAL A 500 6.36 -4.45 23.11
CA VAL A 500 5.21 -5.22 22.63
C VAL A 500 3.93 -4.69 23.26
N SER A 501 2.88 -4.61 22.44
CA SER A 501 1.50 -4.33 22.84
C SER A 501 0.63 -5.53 22.47
N VAL A 502 -0.18 -5.98 23.43
CA VAL A 502 -1.16 -7.06 23.26
C VAL A 502 -2.53 -6.52 23.56
N ALA A 503 -3.47 -6.67 22.64
CA ALA A 503 -4.86 -6.25 22.80
C ALA A 503 -5.82 -7.42 22.63
N ILE A 504 -6.99 -7.31 23.25
CA ILE A 504 -8.19 -8.11 22.92
C ILE A 504 -9.16 -7.20 22.20
N GLY A 505 -9.76 -7.70 21.12
CA GLY A 505 -10.69 -6.95 20.30
C GLY A 505 -11.81 -7.82 19.74
N SER A 506 -12.88 -7.16 19.32
CA SER A 506 -13.99 -7.79 18.61
C SER A 506 -14.63 -6.82 17.63
N ASP A 507 -15.27 -7.36 16.61
CA ASP A 507 -16.11 -6.60 15.67
C ASP A 507 -17.36 -7.36 15.25
N VAL A 508 -18.29 -6.59 14.69
CA VAL A 508 -19.47 -7.09 14.00
C VAL A 508 -19.58 -6.41 12.64
N THR A 509 -19.93 -7.18 11.62
CA THR A 509 -20.16 -6.69 10.27
C THR A 509 -21.57 -7.03 9.80
N PHE A 510 -22.29 -6.01 9.36
CA PHE A 510 -23.60 -6.12 8.70
C PHE A 510 -23.41 -5.96 7.21
N TYR A 511 -24.28 -6.60 6.40
CA TYR A 511 -24.18 -6.52 4.95
C TYR A 511 -25.48 -6.05 4.32
N SER A 512 -25.38 -5.27 3.24
CA SER A 512 -26.49 -4.99 2.34
C SER A 512 -26.19 -5.58 0.96
N LYS A 513 -27.20 -6.15 0.32
CA LYS A 513 -27.09 -6.83 -0.96
C LYS A 513 -28.44 -6.84 -1.70
N PRO A 514 -28.48 -7.03 -3.02
CA PRO A 514 -29.74 -7.27 -3.75
C PRO A 514 -30.46 -8.53 -3.24
N SER A 515 -31.78 -8.46 -3.17
CA SER A 515 -32.65 -9.56 -2.65
C SER A 515 -32.54 -10.86 -3.47
N ILE A 516 -32.17 -10.79 -4.73
CA ILE A 516 -31.93 -11.99 -5.55
C ILE A 516 -30.87 -12.92 -4.92
N LEU A 517 -29.93 -12.36 -4.14
CA LEU A 517 -28.88 -13.11 -3.43
C LEU A 517 -29.36 -13.72 -2.10
N ASP A 518 -30.61 -13.48 -1.67
CA ASP A 518 -31.13 -13.98 -0.38
C ASP A 518 -31.10 -15.51 -0.30
N ARG A 519 -31.32 -16.20 -1.43
CA ARG A 519 -31.25 -17.65 -1.48
C ARG A 519 -29.89 -18.24 -1.15
N LEU A 520 -28.80 -17.48 -1.41
CA LEU A 520 -27.42 -17.92 -1.19
C LEU A 520 -26.84 -17.41 0.14
N TYR A 521 -27.22 -16.22 0.57
CA TYR A 521 -26.60 -15.54 1.71
C TYR A 521 -27.54 -15.35 2.91
N GLY A 522 -28.84 -15.64 2.74
CA GLY A 522 -29.87 -15.27 3.71
C GLY A 522 -30.25 -13.78 3.58
N ASN A 523 -31.31 -13.36 4.25
CA ASN A 523 -31.83 -11.99 4.11
C ASN A 523 -30.89 -10.95 4.72
N ASN A 524 -30.38 -11.21 5.93
CA ASN A 524 -29.55 -10.29 6.69
C ASN A 524 -28.33 -11.04 7.27
N PRO A 525 -27.31 -11.37 6.47
CA PRO A 525 -26.12 -12.02 6.99
C PRO A 525 -25.37 -11.06 7.93
N VAL A 526 -24.89 -11.59 9.06
CA VAL A 526 -24.11 -10.85 10.05
C VAL A 526 -22.88 -11.68 10.40
N SER A 527 -21.72 -11.04 10.39
CA SER A 527 -20.45 -11.68 10.75
C SER A 527 -19.87 -11.04 12.00
N TRP A 528 -19.04 -11.77 12.74
CA TRP A 528 -18.34 -11.24 13.91
C TRP A 528 -16.97 -11.88 14.06
N LYS A 529 -16.07 -11.15 14.73
CA LYS A 529 -14.73 -11.62 15.10
C LYS A 529 -14.46 -11.38 16.57
N LEU A 530 -13.71 -12.30 17.17
CA LEU A 530 -13.09 -12.13 18.49
C LEU A 530 -11.62 -12.48 18.34
N PHE A 531 -10.73 -11.55 18.72
CA PHE A 531 -9.32 -11.70 18.42
C PHE A 531 -8.40 -11.14 19.50
N MET A 532 -7.18 -11.62 19.50
CA MET A 532 -6.02 -11.03 20.15
C MET A 532 -5.10 -10.43 19.10
N ARG A 533 -4.67 -9.18 19.30
CA ARG A 533 -3.69 -8.50 18.45
C ARG A 533 -2.37 -8.36 19.19
N ILE A 534 -1.26 -8.65 18.50
CA ILE A 534 0.11 -8.52 18.99
C ILE A 534 0.89 -7.67 17.99
N ARG A 535 1.49 -6.57 18.44
CA ARG A 535 2.32 -5.67 17.63
C ARG A 535 3.44 -5.05 18.48
N PRO A 536 4.44 -4.36 17.88
CA PRO A 536 5.39 -3.56 18.66
C PRO A 536 4.67 -2.50 19.49
N GLY A 537 5.26 -2.13 20.62
CA GLY A 537 4.82 -0.97 21.38
C GLY A 537 4.94 0.32 20.56
N LYS A 538 4.34 1.40 21.06
CA LYS A 538 4.50 2.72 20.45
C LYS A 538 5.96 3.16 20.53
N MET A 539 6.49 3.67 19.42
CA MET A 539 7.85 4.18 19.35
C MET A 539 8.03 5.35 20.33
N ASP A 540 9.01 5.24 21.23
CA ASP A 540 9.36 6.32 22.17
C ASP A 540 10.46 7.19 21.57
N LEU A 541 10.08 8.34 21.08
CA LEU A 541 10.98 9.29 20.43
C LEU A 541 11.96 9.94 21.43
N GLN A 542 11.59 10.09 22.70
CA GLN A 542 12.47 10.67 23.71
C GLN A 542 13.65 9.75 24.02
N ARG A 543 13.44 8.44 23.94
CA ARG A 543 14.49 7.44 24.14
C ARG A 543 15.54 7.45 23.04
N MET A 544 15.15 7.74 21.80
CA MET A 544 16.09 7.86 20.68
C MET A 544 17.03 9.06 20.85
N HIS A 545 16.61 10.14 21.51
CA HIS A 545 17.46 11.29 21.84
C HIS A 545 18.55 10.93 22.86
N GLY A 546 18.24 10.09 23.85
CA GLY A 546 19.19 9.68 24.89
C GLY A 546 20.35 8.81 24.37
N MET A 547 20.23 8.24 23.18
CA MET A 547 21.29 7.42 22.56
C MET A 547 22.36 8.25 21.82
N HIS A 548 22.14 9.55 21.61
CA HIS A 548 23.03 10.44 20.83
C HIS A 548 23.81 11.48 21.64
N GLY A 549 24.03 11.26 22.94
CA GLY A 549 24.81 12.17 23.78
C GLY A 549 24.01 13.38 24.29
N PRO A 550 24.59 14.20 25.19
CA PRO A 550 23.88 15.31 25.79
C PRO A 550 23.53 16.37 24.74
N VAL A 551 22.25 16.69 24.66
CA VAL A 551 21.75 17.84 23.88
C VAL A 551 22.48 19.08 24.39
N SER A 552 23.09 19.85 23.49
CA SER A 552 23.77 21.11 23.83
C SER A 552 22.87 22.01 24.69
N PRO A 553 23.39 22.64 25.75
CA PRO A 553 22.60 23.49 26.65
C PRO A 553 21.83 24.63 25.96
N ASP A 554 22.22 25.02 24.76
CA ASP A 554 21.55 26.09 23.99
C ASP A 554 20.16 25.71 23.47
N ASN A 555 19.87 24.43 23.26
CA ASN A 555 18.54 23.99 22.86
C ASN A 555 17.53 23.97 24.02
N GLN A 556 17.96 23.93 25.27
CA GLN A 556 17.06 24.04 26.43
C GLN A 556 16.51 25.45 26.66
N LYS A 557 17.18 26.48 26.15
CA LYS A 557 16.70 27.87 26.30
C LYS A 557 15.57 28.25 25.35
N ILE A 558 15.41 27.52 24.25
CA ILE A 558 14.30 27.75 23.29
C ILE A 558 12.98 27.16 23.78
N GLN A 559 13.02 26.11 24.58
CA GLN A 559 11.80 25.48 25.12
C GLN A 559 11.11 26.24 26.26
N LYS A 560 11.77 27.26 26.87
CA LYS A 560 11.20 28.05 27.99
C LYS A 560 10.56 29.38 27.56
N LYS A 561 10.45 29.68 26.28
CA LYS A 561 9.95 30.98 25.77
C LYS A 561 8.70 30.90 24.88
N HIS A 562 7.95 29.82 24.97
CA HIS A 562 6.61 29.79 24.31
C HIS A 562 5.57 29.11 25.18
#